data_71a80867623e687dcfbe673188b0643e
#
_entry.id   71a80867623e687dcfbe673188b0643e
#
_cell.length_a   1.000
_cell.length_b   1.000
_cell.length_c   1.000
_cell.angle_alpha   90.00
_cell.angle_beta   90.00
_cell.angle_gamma   90.00
#
_symmetry.space_group_name_H-M   'P 1'
#
loop_
_entity.id
_entity.type
_entity.pdbx_description
1 polymer ?
#
loop_
_entity_poly.entity_id
_entity_poly.type
_entity_poly.pdbx_seq_one_letter_code
_entity_poly.pdbx_strand_id
1 'polypeptide(L)'
;MTAVLLSVRPRYAHAILAGTKTAEVRRRFPYQPPGTTLYLYSSTPDKAIMGTAQLDSIDRPRVDRVWNLYRDQIEIEKAALGDYLSDLDAAAILRVNNFHRWSHPVPLHDLRLRLGIEPPQSFRYLTDEHVRILDGLRAREAPALACAVAGA
;
A
#
# COMPACT_ATOMS: atom_id res chain seq x y z
N MET A 1 -15.25 -6.21 5.98
CA MET A 1 -14.39 -5.06 5.63
C MET A 1 -13.61 -5.38 4.37
N THR A 2 -13.49 -4.41 3.48
CA THR A 2 -12.74 -4.60 2.25
C THR A 2 -11.25 -4.47 2.51
N ALA A 3 -10.47 -5.39 1.97
CA ALA A 3 -9.01 -5.37 2.04
C ALA A 3 -8.45 -5.54 0.62
N VAL A 4 -7.44 -4.76 0.33
CA VAL A 4 -6.81 -4.71 -1.00
C VAL A 4 -5.31 -4.90 -0.86
N LEU A 5 -4.73 -5.77 -1.67
CA LEU A 5 -3.29 -5.88 -1.82
C LEU A 5 -2.87 -4.94 -2.96
N LEU A 6 -2.06 -3.96 -2.62
CA LEU A 6 -1.62 -2.91 -3.54
C LEU A 6 -0.13 -3.08 -3.82
N SER A 7 0.24 -3.27 -5.07
CA SER A 7 1.65 -3.32 -5.47
C SER A 7 2.17 -1.91 -5.67
N VAL A 8 3.25 -1.58 -4.98
CA VAL A 8 3.85 -0.25 -4.97
C VAL A 8 5.36 -0.39 -5.13
N ARG A 9 5.97 0.53 -5.83
CA ARG A 9 7.43 0.57 -5.92
C ARG A 9 8.04 0.83 -4.54
N PRO A 10 9.23 0.28 -4.22
CA PRO A 10 9.82 0.42 -2.89
C PRO A 10 9.91 1.88 -2.40
N ARG A 11 10.34 2.78 -3.26
CA ARG A 11 10.41 4.21 -2.94
C ARG A 11 9.10 4.73 -2.39
N TYR A 12 7.99 4.41 -3.05
CA TYR A 12 6.66 4.91 -2.66
C TYR A 12 6.08 4.14 -1.47
N ALA A 13 6.31 2.83 -1.40
CA ALA A 13 5.88 2.04 -0.26
C ALA A 13 6.52 2.56 1.03
N HIS A 14 7.82 2.78 1.02
CA HIS A 14 8.54 3.30 2.18
C HIS A 14 8.09 4.72 2.54
N ALA A 15 7.84 5.57 1.55
CA ALA A 15 7.36 6.93 1.79
C ALA A 15 5.96 6.95 2.42
N ILE A 16 5.05 6.09 1.97
CA ILE A 16 3.72 5.94 2.57
C ILE A 16 3.85 5.50 4.03
N LEU A 17 4.65 4.46 4.29
CA LEU A 17 4.79 3.91 5.63
C LEU A 17 5.56 4.84 6.58
N ALA A 18 6.39 5.73 6.03
CA ALA A 18 7.06 6.78 6.81
C ALA A 18 6.15 7.99 7.06
N GLY A 19 5.00 8.07 6.41
CA GLY A 19 4.07 9.19 6.55
C GLY A 19 4.41 10.41 5.71
N THR A 20 5.44 10.35 4.88
CA THR A 20 5.83 11.48 4.01
C THR A 20 5.03 11.53 2.72
N LYS A 21 4.53 10.39 2.25
CA LYS A 21 3.64 10.30 1.11
C LYS A 21 2.25 9.94 1.60
N THR A 22 1.31 10.88 1.49
CA THR A 22 -0.05 10.71 1.99
C THR A 22 -1.08 10.53 0.89
N ALA A 23 -0.64 10.51 -0.37
CA ALA A 23 -1.49 10.24 -1.51
C ALA A 23 -0.74 9.42 -2.55
N GLU A 24 -1.36 8.34 -3.00
CA GLU A 24 -0.85 7.46 -4.05
C GLU A 24 -1.56 7.77 -5.36
N VAL A 25 -0.79 7.94 -6.43
CA VAL A 25 -1.33 8.27 -7.75
C VAL A 25 -1.48 7.00 -8.57
N ARG A 26 -2.68 6.79 -9.12
CA ARG A 26 -2.97 5.69 -10.03
C ARG A 26 -3.58 6.22 -11.30
N ARG A 27 -3.27 5.59 -12.42
CA ARG A 27 -3.87 5.94 -13.71
C ARG A 27 -5.37 5.68 -13.68
N ARG A 28 -5.76 4.55 -13.08
CA ARG A 28 -7.16 4.14 -12.86
C ARG A 28 -7.23 3.35 -11.58
N PHE A 29 -8.32 3.52 -10.86
CA PHE A 29 -8.59 2.73 -9.67
C PHE A 29 -10.09 2.71 -9.44
N PRO A 30 -10.69 1.54 -9.18
CA PRO A 30 -12.13 1.47 -8.93
C PRO A 30 -12.46 2.08 -7.57
N TYR A 31 -13.72 2.47 -7.40
CA TYR A 31 -14.18 2.98 -6.11
C TYR A 31 -13.95 1.95 -5.00
N GLN A 32 -13.46 2.44 -3.88
CA GLN A 32 -13.36 1.70 -2.63
C GLN A 32 -13.90 2.57 -1.51
N PRO A 33 -14.64 2.00 -0.54
CA PRO A 33 -15.16 2.79 0.57
C PRO A 33 -14.04 3.30 1.47
N PRO A 34 -14.25 4.45 2.13
CA PRO A 34 -13.34 4.92 3.18
C PRO A 34 -13.14 3.84 4.25
N GLY A 35 -11.94 3.71 4.76
CA GLY A 35 -11.61 2.69 5.75
C GLY A 35 -11.13 1.36 5.15
N THR A 36 -11.15 1.21 3.81
CA THR A 36 -10.54 0.05 3.16
C THR A 36 -9.09 -0.08 3.58
N THR A 37 -8.69 -1.27 4.02
CA THR A 37 -7.30 -1.54 4.38
C THR A 37 -6.49 -1.86 3.13
N LEU A 38 -5.40 -1.13 2.96
CA LEU A 38 -4.44 -1.35 1.87
C LEU A 38 -3.23 -2.08 2.44
N TYR A 39 -2.99 -3.31 1.96
CA TYR A 39 -1.78 -4.06 2.26
C TYR A 39 -0.75 -3.69 1.21
N LEU A 40 0.37 -3.13 1.63
CA LEU A 40 1.35 -2.53 0.73
C LEU A 40 2.44 -3.54 0.38
N TYR A 41 2.35 -4.11 -0.79
CA TYR A 41 3.39 -4.99 -1.33
C TYR A 41 4.43 -4.13 -2.05
N SER A 42 5.63 -4.10 -1.48
CA SER A 42 6.76 -3.39 -2.08
C SER A 42 7.43 -4.30 -3.10
N SER A 43 7.50 -3.86 -4.35
CA SER A 43 8.05 -4.66 -5.44
C SER A 43 9.58 -4.81 -5.32
N THR A 44 10.20 -5.42 -6.34
CA THR A 44 11.66 -5.64 -6.36
C THR A 44 12.44 -4.38 -6.00
N PRO A 45 13.45 -4.41 -5.09
CA PRO A 45 14.05 -5.62 -4.52
C PRO A 45 13.39 -6.15 -3.24
N ASP A 46 12.47 -5.42 -2.61
CA ASP A 46 11.88 -5.81 -1.33
C ASP A 46 11.09 -7.12 -1.42
N LYS A 47 10.21 -7.21 -2.41
CA LYS A 47 9.36 -8.40 -2.66
C LYS A 47 8.66 -8.88 -1.40
N ALA A 48 7.96 -7.99 -0.72
CA ALA A 48 7.29 -8.29 0.55
C ALA A 48 6.16 -7.32 0.83
N ILE A 49 5.17 -7.78 1.60
CA ILE A 49 4.20 -6.87 2.22
C ILE A 49 4.91 -6.19 3.39
N MET A 50 5.03 -4.88 3.32
CA MET A 50 5.81 -4.10 4.27
C MET A 50 4.96 -3.49 5.38
N GLY A 51 3.65 -3.45 5.21
CA GLY A 51 2.75 -2.84 6.16
C GLY A 51 1.40 -2.54 5.56
N THR A 52 0.61 -1.75 6.28
CA THR A 52 -0.73 -1.36 5.87
C THR A 52 -0.94 0.14 5.97
N ALA A 53 -1.91 0.62 5.20
CA ALA A 53 -2.47 1.96 5.34
C ALA A 53 -3.98 1.86 5.17
N GLN A 54 -4.72 2.86 5.61
CA GLN A 54 -6.16 2.94 5.37
C GLN A 54 -6.45 3.95 4.29
N LEU A 55 -7.40 3.61 3.43
CA LEU A 55 -7.90 4.53 2.43
C LEU A 55 -8.83 5.54 3.09
N ASP A 56 -8.51 6.81 2.96
CA ASP A 56 -9.37 7.90 3.44
C ASP A 56 -10.41 8.26 2.37
N SER A 57 -9.94 8.48 1.15
CA SER A 57 -10.80 8.84 0.02
C SER A 57 -10.08 8.61 -1.30
N ILE A 58 -10.82 8.61 -2.38
CA ILE A 58 -10.27 8.60 -3.75
C ILE A 58 -10.76 9.86 -4.45
N ASP A 59 -9.85 10.75 -4.77
CA ASP A 59 -10.13 11.94 -5.57
C ASP A 59 -9.88 11.63 -7.05
N ARG A 60 -10.62 12.29 -7.92
CA ARG A 60 -10.50 12.05 -9.38
C ARG A 60 -10.31 13.37 -10.12
N PRO A 61 -9.19 14.07 -9.86
CA PRO A 61 -8.92 15.34 -10.51
C PRO A 61 -8.57 15.16 -11.97
N ARG A 62 -8.75 16.22 -12.76
CA ARG A 62 -8.19 16.29 -14.10
C ARG A 62 -6.66 16.19 -14.00
N VAL A 63 -6.07 15.54 -14.97
CA VAL A 63 -4.62 15.27 -14.97
C VAL A 63 -3.81 16.57 -14.87
N ASP A 64 -4.25 17.64 -15.54
CA ASP A 64 -3.56 18.93 -15.51
C ASP A 64 -3.61 19.65 -14.14
N ARG A 65 -4.44 19.16 -13.20
CA ARG A 65 -4.58 19.74 -11.86
C ARG A 65 -3.83 18.95 -10.79
N VAL A 66 -3.36 17.75 -11.08
CA VAL A 66 -2.79 16.85 -10.07
C VAL A 66 -1.56 17.48 -9.40
N TRP A 67 -0.65 18.01 -10.18
CA TRP A 67 0.56 18.61 -9.62
C TRP A 67 0.25 19.74 -8.65
N ASN A 68 -0.57 20.71 -9.09
CA ASN A 68 -0.89 21.88 -8.27
C ASN A 68 -1.65 21.51 -6.99
N LEU A 69 -2.51 20.49 -7.03
CA LEU A 69 -3.34 20.12 -5.89
C LEU A 69 -2.64 19.16 -4.92
N TYR A 70 -1.72 18.31 -5.40
CA TYR A 70 -1.23 17.20 -4.59
C TYR A 70 0.29 17.08 -4.51
N ARG A 71 1.06 17.99 -5.10
CA ARG A 71 2.54 17.87 -5.17
C ARG A 71 3.21 17.61 -3.82
N ASP A 72 2.67 18.16 -2.74
CA ASP A 72 3.24 18.00 -1.40
C ASP A 72 2.89 16.65 -0.77
N GLN A 73 1.98 15.88 -1.37
CA GLN A 73 1.44 14.64 -0.83
C GLN A 73 1.87 13.41 -1.62
N ILE A 74 2.23 13.57 -2.88
CA ILE A 74 2.42 12.43 -3.79
C ILE A 74 3.86 11.93 -3.91
N GLU A 75 4.84 12.72 -3.53
CA GLU A 75 6.28 12.33 -3.58
C GLU A 75 6.75 11.88 -4.97
N ILE A 76 6.21 12.48 -6.03
CA ILE A 76 6.56 12.18 -7.42
C ILE A 76 7.07 13.45 -8.08
N GLU A 77 8.16 13.34 -8.85
CA GLU A 77 8.68 14.44 -9.65
C GLU A 77 7.66 14.86 -10.72
N LYS A 78 7.58 16.16 -11.01
CA LYS A 78 6.60 16.70 -11.96
C LYS A 78 6.69 16.06 -13.34
N ALA A 79 7.91 15.89 -13.87
CA ALA A 79 8.11 15.26 -15.18
C ALA A 79 7.66 13.81 -15.19
N ALA A 80 8.01 13.05 -14.15
CA ALA A 80 7.61 11.65 -14.01
C ALA A 80 6.09 11.52 -13.91
N LEU A 81 5.45 12.43 -13.17
CA LEU A 81 3.99 12.46 -13.04
C LEU A 81 3.33 12.70 -14.38
N GLY A 82 3.83 13.66 -15.16
CA GLY A 82 3.32 13.96 -16.48
C GLY A 82 3.41 12.77 -17.42
N ASP A 83 4.53 12.08 -17.43
CA ASP A 83 4.72 10.87 -18.23
C ASP A 83 3.78 9.75 -17.78
N TYR A 84 3.66 9.55 -16.47
CA TYR A 84 2.82 8.49 -15.91
C TYR A 84 1.33 8.69 -16.24
N LEU A 85 0.86 9.92 -16.25
CA LEU A 85 -0.54 10.27 -16.50
C LEU A 85 -0.83 10.65 -17.94
N SER A 86 0.13 10.49 -18.84
CA SER A 86 -0.08 10.79 -20.28
C SER A 86 -1.27 9.99 -20.84
N ASP A 87 -1.98 10.58 -21.77
CA ASP A 87 -3.16 10.01 -22.45
C ASP A 87 -4.40 9.83 -21.57
N LEU A 88 -4.39 10.40 -20.34
CA LEU A 88 -5.55 10.36 -19.46
C LEU A 88 -6.16 11.75 -19.30
N ASP A 89 -7.48 11.78 -19.12
CA ASP A 89 -8.21 13.02 -18.78
C ASP A 89 -8.21 13.26 -17.27
N ALA A 90 -8.34 12.20 -16.48
CA ALA A 90 -8.40 12.25 -15.02
C ALA A 90 -7.53 11.15 -14.42
N ALA A 91 -7.03 11.42 -13.23
CA ALA A 91 -6.25 10.46 -12.45
C ALA A 91 -7.07 9.96 -11.25
N ALA A 92 -6.61 8.90 -10.61
CA ALA A 92 -7.12 8.44 -9.33
C ALA A 92 -6.09 8.76 -8.25
N ILE A 93 -6.48 9.55 -7.26
CA ILE A 93 -5.62 9.92 -6.14
C ILE A 93 -6.15 9.22 -4.88
N LEU A 94 -5.41 8.23 -4.41
CA LEU A 94 -5.74 7.48 -3.21
C LEU A 94 -5.17 8.21 -2.00
N ARG A 95 -6.01 8.88 -1.25
CA ARG A 95 -5.60 9.54 -0.01
C ARG A 95 -5.58 8.52 1.10
N VAL A 96 -4.47 8.44 1.82
CA VAL A 96 -4.23 7.39 2.81
C VAL A 96 -3.88 7.98 4.17
N ASN A 97 -4.21 7.23 5.21
CA ASN A 97 -3.89 7.55 6.60
C ASN A 97 -3.64 6.26 7.39
N ASN A 98 -3.42 6.37 8.71
CA ASN A 98 -3.23 5.24 9.62
C ASN A 98 -2.21 4.23 9.09
N PHE A 99 -0.97 4.69 8.90
CA PHE A 99 0.11 3.85 8.39
C PHE A 99 0.66 2.95 9.48
N HIS A 100 0.85 1.68 9.17
CA HIS A 100 1.46 0.72 10.08
C HIS A 100 2.55 -0.06 9.35
N ARG A 101 3.81 0.30 9.61
CA ARG A 101 4.94 -0.48 9.15
C ARG A 101 5.04 -1.75 9.98
N TRP A 102 5.14 -2.88 9.34
CA TRP A 102 5.31 -4.14 10.04
C TRP A 102 6.78 -4.32 10.44
N SER A 103 7.00 -4.81 11.66
CA SER A 103 8.35 -5.14 12.15
C SER A 103 8.97 -6.27 11.32
N HIS A 104 8.13 -7.21 10.87
CA HIS A 104 8.54 -8.34 10.05
C HIS A 104 7.69 -8.38 8.79
N PRO A 105 8.22 -7.90 7.66
CA PRO A 105 7.50 -7.97 6.39
C PRO A 105 7.18 -9.42 6.00
N VAL A 106 6.07 -9.61 5.30
CA VAL A 106 5.69 -10.92 4.78
C VAL A 106 6.27 -11.06 3.37
N PRO A 107 7.30 -11.92 3.19
CA PRO A 107 7.98 -12.02 1.90
C PRO A 107 7.14 -12.75 0.87
N LEU A 108 7.51 -12.57 -0.40
CA LEU A 108 6.84 -13.20 -1.53
C LEU A 108 6.71 -14.72 -1.37
N HIS A 109 7.73 -15.36 -0.81
CA HIS A 109 7.69 -16.81 -0.55
C HIS A 109 6.48 -17.20 0.31
N ASP A 110 6.23 -16.45 1.38
CA ASP A 110 5.09 -16.71 2.27
C ASP A 110 3.76 -16.35 1.62
N LEU A 111 3.74 -15.32 0.78
CA LEU A 111 2.56 -14.96 0.02
C LEU A 111 2.12 -16.14 -0.85
N ARG A 112 3.07 -16.76 -1.55
CA ARG A 112 2.83 -17.91 -2.41
C ARG A 112 2.45 -19.15 -1.62
N LEU A 113 3.25 -19.43 -0.58
CA LEU A 113 3.10 -20.69 0.18
C LEU A 113 1.85 -20.67 1.07
N ARG A 114 1.58 -19.57 1.74
CA ARG A 114 0.53 -19.51 2.75
C ARG A 114 -0.79 -18.93 2.24
N LEU A 115 -0.75 -17.97 1.34
CA LEU A 115 -1.96 -17.41 0.75
C LEU A 115 -2.30 -17.99 -0.62
N GLY A 116 -1.32 -18.59 -1.29
CA GLY A 116 -1.53 -19.14 -2.62
C GLY A 116 -1.77 -18.09 -3.68
N ILE A 117 -1.23 -16.90 -3.51
CA ILE A 117 -1.44 -15.78 -4.44
C ILE A 117 -0.13 -15.21 -4.92
N GLU A 118 -0.20 -14.55 -6.09
CA GLU A 118 0.89 -13.77 -6.64
C GLU A 118 0.62 -12.29 -6.42
N PRO A 119 1.68 -11.47 -6.28
CA PRO A 119 1.48 -10.02 -6.23
C PRO A 119 0.87 -9.54 -7.53
N PRO A 120 -0.14 -8.66 -7.47
CA PRO A 120 -0.77 -8.13 -8.68
C PRO A 120 0.14 -7.11 -9.36
N GLN A 121 -0.13 -6.80 -10.62
CA GLN A 121 0.55 -5.68 -11.31
C GLN A 121 0.11 -4.34 -10.73
N SER A 122 -1.14 -4.23 -10.30
CA SER A 122 -1.67 -3.01 -9.70
C SER A 122 -2.25 -3.30 -8.32
N PHE A 123 -3.39 -3.98 -8.28
CA PHE A 123 -4.05 -4.34 -7.02
C PHE A 123 -4.88 -5.61 -7.19
N ARG A 124 -5.23 -6.22 -6.06
CA ARG A 124 -6.23 -7.28 -6.01
C ARG A 124 -6.96 -7.26 -4.68
N TYR A 125 -8.18 -7.76 -4.66
CA TYR A 125 -8.91 -7.93 -3.41
C TYR A 125 -8.35 -9.12 -2.63
N LEU A 126 -8.26 -8.96 -1.32
CA LEU A 126 -7.94 -10.05 -0.41
C LEU A 126 -9.24 -10.60 0.18
N THR A 127 -9.30 -11.92 0.31
CA THR A 127 -10.43 -12.59 0.98
C THR A 127 -10.29 -12.46 2.49
N ASP A 128 -11.37 -12.74 3.23
CA ASP A 128 -11.32 -12.77 4.69
C ASP A 128 -10.31 -13.80 5.18
N GLU A 129 -10.17 -14.91 4.48
CA GLU A 129 -9.18 -15.93 4.81
C GLU A 129 -7.76 -15.41 4.63
N HIS A 130 -7.48 -14.72 3.53
CA HIS A 130 -6.17 -14.09 3.31
C HIS A 130 -5.82 -13.14 4.45
N VAL A 131 -6.77 -12.31 4.86
CA VAL A 131 -6.58 -11.35 5.95
C VAL A 131 -6.29 -12.08 7.26
N ARG A 132 -7.03 -13.16 7.57
CA ARG A 132 -6.80 -13.95 8.79
C ARG A 132 -5.40 -14.56 8.81
N ILE A 133 -4.93 -15.07 7.66
CA ILE A 133 -3.58 -15.64 7.56
C ILE A 133 -2.53 -14.55 7.81
N LEU A 134 -2.67 -13.39 7.19
CA LEU A 134 -1.75 -12.27 7.37
C LEU A 134 -1.73 -11.79 8.82
N ASP A 135 -2.90 -11.64 9.44
CA ASP A 135 -3.01 -11.25 10.85
C ASP A 135 -2.40 -12.30 11.77
N GLY A 136 -2.54 -13.56 11.45
CA GLY A 136 -1.92 -14.67 12.19
C GLY A 136 -0.40 -14.65 12.11
N LEU A 137 0.16 -14.33 10.95
CA LEU A 137 1.61 -14.20 10.78
C LEU A 137 2.16 -13.06 11.63
N ARG A 138 1.46 -11.93 11.67
CA ARG A 138 1.84 -10.80 12.52
C ARG A 138 1.77 -11.12 14.00
N ALA A 139 0.71 -11.79 14.44
CA ALA A 139 0.49 -12.12 15.85
C ALA A 139 1.54 -13.08 16.41
N ARG A 140 2.13 -13.95 15.59
CA ARG A 140 3.17 -14.90 16.02
C ARG A 140 4.47 -14.23 16.44
N GLU A 141 4.74 -13.06 15.90
CA GLU A 141 5.99 -12.34 16.17
C GLU A 141 5.87 -11.45 17.41
N ALA A 142 4.72 -10.85 17.62
CA ALA A 142 4.49 -9.95 18.74
C ALA A 142 4.75 -10.61 20.10
N PRO A 143 4.24 -11.83 20.39
CA PRO A 143 4.55 -12.49 21.66
C PRO A 143 6.02 -12.81 21.85
N ALA A 144 6.73 -13.20 20.80
CA ALA A 144 8.16 -13.50 20.89
C ALA A 144 8.96 -12.25 21.23
N LEU A 145 8.65 -11.11 20.63
CA LEU A 145 9.28 -9.83 20.94
C LEU A 145 8.98 -9.40 22.38
N ALA A 146 7.73 -9.55 22.81
CA ALA A 146 7.34 -9.23 24.18
C ALA A 146 8.07 -10.09 25.19
N CYS A 147 8.21 -11.38 24.94
CA CYS A 147 8.97 -12.29 25.80
C CYS A 147 10.45 -11.92 25.86
N ALA A 148 11.04 -11.55 24.74
CA ALA A 148 12.46 -11.13 24.70
C ALA A 148 12.68 -9.86 25.53
N VAL A 149 11.77 -8.90 25.46
CA VAL A 149 11.83 -7.67 26.24
C VAL A 149 11.60 -7.96 27.73
N ALA A 150 10.65 -8.81 28.04
CA ALA A 150 10.36 -9.20 29.43
C ALA A 150 11.47 -10.02 30.08
N GLY A 151 12.23 -10.77 29.27
CA GLY A 151 13.38 -11.57 29.72
C GLY A 151 14.66 -10.77 29.91
N ALA A 152 14.65 -9.56 29.45
CA ALA A 152 15.79 -8.67 29.60
C ALA A 152 15.72 -7.91 30.91
#